data_e1efbd2ccadac8dcaccfd9f4239145fc
#
_entry.id   e1efbd2ccadac8dcaccfd9f4239145fc
#
_cell.length_a   1.000
_cell.length_b   1.000
_cell.length_c   1.000
_cell.angle_alpha   90.00
_cell.angle_beta   90.00
_cell.angle_gamma   90.00
#
_symmetry.space_group_name_H-M   'P 1'
#
loop_
_entity.id
_entity.type
_entity.pdbx_description
1 polymer ?
#
loop_
_entity_poly.entity_id
_entity_poly.type
_entity_poly.pdbx_seq_one_letter_code
_entity_poly.pdbx_strand_id
1 'polypeptide(L)'
;MQSQSFLSKCLLIFVIIKDASKLELSYIPSKILCREEEINKIKLYLKAGKVLISGSVGTGKTMLARYIGGDAYVNCYVNKTEHRVLEDILKQLKPRFNPAGLPTQKLWNEIEEGKTIILDEIDGMHADELRHFAYTLSRQYEFGRKIKYIAITRNHFILKQIINDDATWSTFAGKSIVELKPYTWEQIKEILFYRAEESLYPNTYDDDSISFIAEITLNSPGHMRTGIELLRQSAMIAESKGHEKIEIEDIREANREEWMSDIESLDDDETILLLAVATACKNKAYVSVEDIKETLQIKQEEYGMKIENFDRTFQSLLQQGFVYEGNRGYTILDCPTSILIEEIEKKLRR
;
A
#
# COMPACT_ATOMS: atom_id res chain seq x y z
N MET A 1 -48.05 38.28 -8.30
CA MET A 1 -47.79 36.88 -8.67
C MET A 1 -46.38 36.81 -9.22
N GLN A 2 -45.40 36.54 -8.36
CA GLN A 2 -44.01 36.34 -8.73
C GLN A 2 -43.77 34.83 -8.69
N SER A 3 -43.61 34.22 -9.86
CA SER A 3 -43.18 32.84 -9.99
C SER A 3 -41.65 32.76 -9.82
N GLN A 4 -41.22 32.34 -8.66
CA GLN A 4 -39.84 31.93 -8.44
C GLN A 4 -39.58 30.61 -9.19
N SER A 5 -38.84 30.69 -10.26
CA SER A 5 -38.27 29.51 -10.93
C SER A 5 -37.15 28.97 -10.03
N PHE A 6 -37.45 27.92 -9.30
CA PHE A 6 -36.44 27.03 -8.71
C PHE A 6 -35.76 26.25 -9.88
N LEU A 7 -34.70 26.81 -10.44
CA LEU A 7 -33.75 26.05 -11.22
C LEU A 7 -33.01 25.11 -10.27
N SER A 8 -33.52 23.89 -10.14
CA SER A 8 -32.75 22.79 -9.58
C SER A 8 -31.50 22.67 -10.41
N LYS A 9 -30.31 23.02 -9.83
CA LYS A 9 -29.03 22.57 -10.34
C LYS A 9 -29.06 21.06 -10.27
N CYS A 10 -29.37 20.40 -11.39
CA CYS A 10 -28.98 19.01 -11.57
C CYS A 10 -27.44 18.98 -11.46
N LEU A 11 -26.91 18.59 -10.31
CA LEU A 11 -25.52 18.15 -10.24
C LEU A 11 -25.45 16.95 -11.22
N LEU A 12 -24.76 17.12 -12.31
CA LEU A 12 -24.33 16.01 -13.13
C LEU A 12 -23.38 15.18 -12.25
N ILE A 13 -23.87 14.06 -11.73
CA ILE A 13 -23.04 13.13 -10.98
C ILE A 13 -22.24 12.38 -12.04
N PHE A 14 -20.96 12.76 -12.20
CA PHE A 14 -20.04 11.98 -12.98
C PHE A 14 -19.66 10.75 -12.17
N VAL A 15 -19.87 9.57 -12.74
CA VAL A 15 -19.51 8.30 -12.14
C VAL A 15 -18.11 7.94 -12.61
N ILE A 16 -17.17 7.92 -11.69
CA ILE A 16 -15.77 7.58 -11.94
C ILE A 16 -15.53 6.09 -11.65
N ILE A 17 -16.12 5.60 -10.56
CA ILE A 17 -15.92 4.21 -10.10
C ILE A 17 -16.89 3.30 -10.83
N LYS A 18 -16.36 2.37 -11.62
CA LYS A 18 -17.10 1.32 -12.33
C LYS A 18 -17.38 0.12 -11.44
N ASP A 19 -16.41 -0.29 -10.62
CA ASP A 19 -16.49 -1.44 -9.74
C ASP A 19 -15.66 -1.20 -8.48
N ALA A 20 -16.32 -0.76 -7.41
CA ALA A 20 -15.68 -0.44 -6.14
C ALA A 20 -15.03 -1.68 -5.46
N SER A 21 -15.54 -2.88 -5.73
CA SER A 21 -14.99 -4.11 -5.12
C SER A 21 -13.55 -4.37 -5.57
N LYS A 22 -13.18 -3.93 -6.75
CA LYS A 22 -11.84 -4.04 -7.30
C LYS A 22 -10.84 -3.04 -6.72
N LEU A 23 -11.31 -2.03 -6.00
CA LEU A 23 -10.48 -1.08 -5.25
C LEU A 23 -10.27 -1.52 -3.79
N GLU A 24 -10.85 -2.63 -3.37
CA GLU A 24 -10.61 -3.17 -2.04
C GLU A 24 -9.23 -3.80 -1.93
N LEU A 25 -8.60 -3.67 -0.75
CA LEU A 25 -7.30 -4.30 -0.46
C LEU A 25 -7.37 -5.83 -0.44
N SER A 26 -8.55 -6.39 -0.23
CA SER A 26 -8.81 -7.83 -0.24
C SER A 26 -8.96 -8.42 -1.65
N TYR A 27 -9.18 -7.57 -2.65
CA TYR A 27 -9.38 -8.03 -4.03
C TYR A 27 -8.12 -8.67 -4.61
N ILE A 28 -8.31 -9.83 -5.23
CA ILE A 28 -7.26 -10.56 -5.93
C ILE A 28 -7.48 -10.36 -7.43
N PRO A 29 -6.59 -9.62 -8.12
CA PRO A 29 -6.74 -9.38 -9.55
C PRO A 29 -6.59 -10.65 -10.38
N SER A 30 -7.17 -10.67 -11.57
CA SER A 30 -7.10 -11.81 -12.49
C SER A 30 -5.67 -12.06 -13.00
N LYS A 31 -4.86 -11.01 -13.06
CA LYS A 31 -3.45 -11.06 -13.45
C LYS A 31 -2.60 -10.32 -12.41
N ILE A 32 -1.52 -10.95 -11.98
CA ILE A 32 -0.51 -10.33 -11.12
C ILE A 32 0.61 -9.81 -11.99
N LEU A 33 0.83 -8.51 -11.93
CA LEU A 33 1.90 -7.82 -12.67
C LEU A 33 3.19 -7.76 -11.85
N CYS A 34 4.32 -7.73 -12.53
CA CYS A 34 5.66 -7.53 -11.95
C CYS A 34 6.07 -8.57 -10.90
N ARG A 35 5.50 -9.80 -10.96
CA ARG A 35 5.80 -10.92 -10.03
C ARG A 35 5.82 -12.28 -10.72
N GLU A 36 5.97 -12.30 -12.03
CA GLU A 36 5.92 -13.54 -12.84
C GLU A 36 7.01 -14.53 -12.43
N GLU A 37 8.23 -14.03 -12.15
CA GLU A 37 9.34 -14.88 -11.70
C GLU A 37 9.07 -15.48 -10.33
N GLU A 38 8.59 -14.68 -9.39
CA GLU A 38 8.27 -15.13 -8.04
C GLU A 38 7.12 -16.15 -8.05
N ILE A 39 6.09 -15.92 -8.87
CA ILE A 39 5.00 -16.89 -9.08
C ILE A 39 5.55 -18.22 -9.56
N ASN A 40 6.44 -18.21 -10.54
CA ASN A 40 7.03 -19.43 -11.09
C ASN A 40 7.91 -20.14 -10.05
N LYS A 41 8.69 -19.42 -9.26
CA LYS A 41 9.49 -19.97 -8.15
C LYS A 41 8.59 -20.60 -7.08
N ILE A 42 7.52 -19.91 -6.67
CA ILE A 42 6.58 -20.43 -5.67
C ILE A 42 5.92 -21.72 -6.18
N LYS A 43 5.42 -21.74 -7.42
CA LYS A 43 4.82 -22.93 -8.02
C LYS A 43 5.81 -24.09 -8.11
N LEU A 44 7.09 -23.81 -8.41
CA LEU A 44 8.14 -24.81 -8.44
C LEU A 44 8.40 -25.40 -7.04
N TYR A 45 8.55 -24.56 -6.01
CA TYR A 45 8.79 -25.01 -4.64
C TYR A 45 7.59 -25.77 -4.04
N LEU A 46 6.36 -25.37 -4.38
CA LEU A 46 5.16 -26.10 -3.96
C LEU A 46 5.07 -27.52 -4.54
N LYS A 47 5.74 -27.82 -5.67
CA LYS A 47 5.87 -29.21 -6.13
C LYS A 47 6.69 -30.06 -5.15
N ALA A 48 7.66 -29.45 -4.47
CA ALA A 48 8.43 -30.05 -3.38
C ALA A 48 7.70 -29.98 -2.02
N GLY A 49 6.51 -29.36 -1.96
CA GLY A 49 5.61 -29.37 -0.81
C GLY A 49 5.66 -28.12 0.08
N LYS A 50 6.62 -27.21 -0.08
CA LYS A 50 6.76 -26.08 0.82
C LYS A 50 7.36 -24.86 0.14
N VAL A 51 6.92 -23.68 0.60
CA VAL A 51 7.55 -22.40 0.25
C VAL A 51 7.36 -21.40 1.38
N LEU A 52 8.40 -20.60 1.64
CA LEU A 52 8.36 -19.45 2.53
C LEU A 52 8.44 -18.17 1.68
N ILE A 53 7.40 -17.33 1.76
CA ILE A 53 7.39 -16.00 1.14
C ILE A 53 7.79 -14.97 2.19
N SER A 54 8.84 -14.19 1.92
CA SER A 54 9.37 -13.16 2.80
C SER A 54 9.35 -11.80 2.10
N GLY A 55 9.24 -10.71 2.85
CA GLY A 55 9.31 -9.33 2.32
C GLY A 55 8.65 -8.32 3.24
N SER A 56 8.94 -7.04 3.04
CA SER A 56 8.38 -5.93 3.82
C SER A 56 6.85 -5.81 3.68
N VAL A 57 6.25 -4.93 4.47
CA VAL A 57 4.81 -4.61 4.38
C VAL A 57 4.50 -4.05 2.99
N GLY A 58 3.32 -4.34 2.45
CA GLY A 58 2.87 -3.80 1.16
C GLY A 58 3.49 -4.43 -0.10
N THR A 59 4.40 -5.42 0.01
CA THR A 59 5.02 -6.08 -1.16
C THR A 59 4.13 -7.11 -1.86
N GLY A 60 2.91 -7.35 -1.37
CA GLY A 60 1.93 -8.23 -2.01
C GLY A 60 2.02 -9.71 -1.62
N LYS A 61 2.70 -10.09 -0.53
CA LYS A 61 2.88 -11.49 -0.09
C LYS A 61 1.56 -12.27 0.03
N THR A 62 0.64 -11.74 0.82
CA THR A 62 -0.68 -12.35 1.07
C THR A 62 -1.49 -12.48 -0.21
N MET A 63 -1.51 -11.42 -1.03
CA MET A 63 -2.19 -11.40 -2.32
C MET A 63 -1.62 -12.47 -3.25
N LEU A 64 -0.29 -12.57 -3.33
CA LEU A 64 0.39 -13.55 -4.16
C LEU A 64 0.11 -15.00 -3.72
N ALA A 65 0.14 -15.26 -2.41
CA ALA A 65 -0.19 -16.59 -1.87
C ALA A 65 -1.65 -16.98 -2.18
N ARG A 66 -2.59 -16.05 -2.00
CA ARG A 66 -4.01 -16.26 -2.32
C ARG A 66 -4.25 -16.45 -3.82
N TYR A 67 -3.52 -15.71 -4.67
CA TYR A 67 -3.59 -15.87 -6.12
C TYR A 67 -3.13 -17.28 -6.57
N ILE A 68 -2.07 -17.81 -5.96
CA ILE A 68 -1.59 -19.15 -6.24
C ILE A 68 -2.61 -20.20 -5.76
N GLY A 69 -3.29 -19.89 -4.67
CA GLY A 69 -4.37 -20.72 -4.10
C GLY A 69 -3.89 -21.71 -3.04
N GLY A 70 -4.81 -22.07 -2.18
CA GLY A 70 -4.67 -23.07 -1.13
C GLY A 70 -6.03 -23.63 -0.74
N ASP A 71 -6.04 -24.80 -0.10
CA ASP A 71 -7.26 -25.42 0.41
C ASP A 71 -7.73 -24.81 1.73
N ALA A 72 -6.79 -24.19 2.49
CA ALA A 72 -7.08 -23.44 3.71
C ALA A 72 -6.14 -22.22 3.82
N TYR A 73 -6.65 -21.14 4.42
CA TYR A 73 -5.90 -19.92 4.72
C TYR A 73 -6.04 -19.55 6.18
N VAL A 74 -4.94 -19.37 6.90
CA VAL A 74 -4.95 -18.99 8.31
C VAL A 74 -4.04 -17.80 8.52
N ASN A 75 -4.54 -16.76 9.20
CA ASN A 75 -3.72 -15.67 9.71
C ASN A 75 -3.18 -16.05 11.10
N CYS A 76 -1.88 -16.25 11.19
CA CYS A 76 -1.20 -16.69 12.41
C CYS A 76 -1.00 -15.54 13.43
N TYR A 77 -1.14 -14.29 13.01
CA TYR A 77 -1.16 -13.15 13.94
C TYR A 77 -2.45 -13.09 14.75
N VAL A 78 -3.57 -13.57 14.19
CA VAL A 78 -4.85 -13.73 14.87
C VAL A 78 -4.85 -15.04 15.68
N ASN A 79 -4.43 -16.14 15.06
CA ASN A 79 -4.35 -17.48 15.64
C ASN A 79 -2.92 -17.74 16.16
N LYS A 80 -2.59 -17.25 17.35
CA LYS A 80 -1.22 -17.20 17.88
C LYS A 80 -0.68 -18.53 18.42
N THR A 81 -1.51 -19.57 18.54
CA THR A 81 -1.13 -20.89 19.07
C THR A 81 -1.32 -21.97 18.02
N GLU A 82 -0.48 -23.01 18.09
CA GLU A 82 -0.58 -24.17 17.20
C GLU A 82 -1.99 -24.78 17.18
N HIS A 83 -2.59 -24.91 18.35
CA HIS A 83 -3.94 -25.45 18.47
C HIS A 83 -4.98 -24.65 17.69
N ARG A 84 -4.98 -23.31 17.81
CA ARG A 84 -5.92 -22.43 17.10
C ARG A 84 -5.69 -22.43 15.60
N VAL A 85 -4.43 -22.46 15.16
CA VAL A 85 -4.08 -22.58 13.74
C VAL A 85 -4.68 -23.85 13.15
N LEU A 86 -4.52 -24.99 13.84
CA LEU A 86 -5.06 -26.28 13.39
C LEU A 86 -6.59 -26.33 13.42
N GLU A 87 -7.21 -25.74 14.45
CA GLU A 87 -8.68 -25.63 14.48
C GLU A 87 -9.21 -24.85 13.28
N ASP A 88 -8.60 -23.71 12.95
CA ASP A 88 -9.03 -22.88 11.84
C ASP A 88 -8.82 -23.58 10.48
N ILE A 89 -7.68 -24.25 10.29
CA ILE A 89 -7.43 -25.11 9.13
C ILE A 89 -8.54 -26.17 8.99
N LEU A 90 -8.84 -26.89 10.05
CA LEU A 90 -9.80 -27.99 10.00
C LEU A 90 -11.25 -27.52 9.77
N LYS A 91 -11.64 -26.38 10.31
CA LYS A 91 -12.95 -25.76 10.02
C LYS A 91 -13.12 -25.46 8.53
N GLN A 92 -12.04 -25.08 7.84
CA GLN A 92 -12.07 -24.82 6.40
C GLN A 92 -12.01 -26.11 5.56
N LEU A 93 -11.14 -27.05 5.91
CA LEU A 93 -10.98 -28.31 5.18
C LEU A 93 -12.15 -29.29 5.39
N LYS A 94 -12.70 -29.29 6.61
CA LYS A 94 -13.77 -30.21 7.04
C LYS A 94 -14.90 -29.44 7.74
N PRO A 95 -15.78 -28.71 7.02
CA PRO A 95 -16.80 -27.84 7.64
C PRO A 95 -17.78 -28.53 8.58
N ARG A 96 -17.94 -29.86 8.45
CA ARG A 96 -18.82 -30.66 9.31
C ARG A 96 -18.10 -31.28 10.51
N PHE A 97 -16.79 -31.15 10.60
CA PHE A 97 -15.97 -31.64 11.70
C PHE A 97 -15.89 -30.59 12.80
N ASN A 98 -16.16 -30.99 14.04
CA ASN A 98 -16.00 -30.12 15.20
C ASN A 98 -14.65 -30.37 15.86
N PRO A 99 -13.66 -29.47 15.70
CA PRO A 99 -12.35 -29.63 16.30
C PRO A 99 -12.30 -29.25 17.80
N ALA A 100 -13.36 -28.63 18.34
CA ALA A 100 -13.35 -28.08 19.69
C ALA A 100 -13.10 -29.16 20.75
N GLY A 101 -12.15 -28.86 21.66
CA GLY A 101 -11.81 -29.75 22.77
C GLY A 101 -10.97 -30.98 22.41
N LEU A 102 -10.54 -31.12 21.16
CA LEU A 102 -9.64 -32.19 20.76
C LEU A 102 -8.18 -31.80 21.08
N PRO A 103 -7.35 -32.77 21.54
CA PRO A 103 -5.92 -32.54 21.71
C PRO A 103 -5.23 -32.13 20.38
N THR A 104 -4.23 -31.27 20.43
CA THR A 104 -3.47 -30.79 19.25
C THR A 104 -2.96 -31.94 18.37
N GLN A 105 -2.48 -33.02 18.97
CA GLN A 105 -2.03 -34.21 18.24
C GLN A 105 -3.15 -34.88 17.38
N LYS A 106 -4.39 -34.88 17.88
CA LYS A 106 -5.52 -35.38 17.11
C LYS A 106 -5.86 -34.45 15.95
N LEU A 107 -5.78 -33.12 16.16
CA LEU A 107 -6.02 -32.14 15.10
C LEU A 107 -5.01 -32.31 13.94
N TRP A 108 -3.73 -32.55 14.24
CA TRP A 108 -2.75 -32.89 13.21
C TRP A 108 -3.16 -34.12 12.38
N ASN A 109 -3.64 -35.16 13.03
CA ASN A 109 -4.02 -36.40 12.36
C ASN A 109 -5.23 -36.23 11.44
N GLU A 110 -6.08 -35.25 11.69
CA GLU A 110 -7.26 -34.93 10.88
C GLU A 110 -6.97 -34.15 9.60
N ILE A 111 -5.78 -33.52 9.47
CA ILE A 111 -5.41 -32.84 8.23
C ILE A 111 -5.16 -33.86 7.13
N GLU A 112 -5.83 -33.71 6.01
CA GLU A 112 -5.70 -34.59 4.85
C GLU A 112 -4.40 -34.35 4.08
N GLU A 113 -3.85 -35.44 3.54
CA GLU A 113 -2.68 -35.35 2.69
C GLU A 113 -2.97 -34.66 1.34
N GLY A 114 -1.96 -34.04 0.76
CA GLY A 114 -2.06 -33.37 -0.54
C GLY A 114 -2.67 -31.99 -0.48
N LYS A 115 -3.26 -31.59 0.66
CA LYS A 115 -3.81 -30.26 0.87
C LYS A 115 -2.71 -29.21 0.94
N THR A 116 -3.00 -28.01 0.42
CA THR A 116 -2.12 -26.84 0.47
C THR A 116 -2.66 -25.84 1.48
N ILE A 117 -1.87 -25.47 2.48
CA ILE A 117 -2.25 -24.58 3.56
C ILE A 117 -1.47 -23.27 3.40
N ILE A 118 -2.16 -22.12 3.45
CA ILE A 118 -1.53 -20.80 3.51
C ILE A 118 -1.47 -20.36 4.97
N LEU A 119 -0.26 -20.15 5.47
CA LEU A 119 0.04 -19.71 6.82
C LEU A 119 0.54 -18.26 6.75
N ASP A 120 -0.38 -17.32 6.87
CA ASP A 120 -0.05 -15.88 6.75
C ASP A 120 0.41 -15.32 8.09
N GLU A 121 1.40 -14.39 8.03
CA GLU A 121 1.99 -13.75 9.19
C GLU A 121 2.44 -14.76 10.27
N ILE A 122 3.17 -15.80 9.84
CA ILE A 122 3.57 -16.91 10.74
C ILE A 122 4.45 -16.43 11.91
N ASP A 123 5.19 -15.35 11.71
CA ASP A 123 5.96 -14.63 12.72
C ASP A 123 5.07 -13.92 13.78
N GLY A 124 3.75 -13.91 13.61
CA GLY A 124 2.77 -13.44 14.60
C GLY A 124 2.40 -14.44 15.68
N MET A 125 2.80 -15.72 15.56
CA MET A 125 2.62 -16.72 16.60
C MET A 125 3.50 -16.42 17.84
N HIS A 126 3.08 -16.92 19.01
CA HIS A 126 3.98 -16.91 20.16
C HIS A 126 5.24 -17.74 19.87
N ALA A 127 6.41 -17.27 20.28
CA ALA A 127 7.70 -17.83 19.88
C ALA A 127 7.84 -19.34 20.18
N ASP A 128 7.38 -19.80 21.35
CA ASP A 128 7.43 -21.22 21.71
C ASP A 128 6.44 -22.07 20.87
N GLU A 129 5.26 -21.54 20.64
CA GLU A 129 4.25 -22.16 19.77
C GLU A 129 4.76 -22.27 18.32
N LEU A 130 5.38 -21.21 17.82
CA LEU A 130 5.97 -21.20 16.49
C LEU A 130 7.09 -22.25 16.34
N ARG A 131 7.99 -22.34 17.32
CA ARG A 131 9.04 -23.37 17.32
C ARG A 131 8.46 -24.78 17.27
N HIS A 132 7.48 -25.06 18.13
CA HIS A 132 6.82 -26.36 18.18
C HIS A 132 6.05 -26.64 16.89
N PHE A 133 5.29 -25.67 16.38
CA PHE A 133 4.54 -25.80 15.14
C PHE A 133 5.45 -26.05 13.93
N ALA A 134 6.53 -25.27 13.77
CA ALA A 134 7.50 -25.45 12.68
C ALA A 134 8.20 -26.83 12.76
N TYR A 135 8.57 -27.25 13.98
CA TYR A 135 9.12 -28.58 14.20
C TYR A 135 8.11 -29.69 13.81
N THR A 136 6.89 -29.63 14.33
CA THR A 136 5.87 -30.63 14.04
C THR A 136 5.50 -30.67 12.56
N LEU A 137 5.31 -29.52 11.92
CA LEU A 137 5.00 -29.42 10.49
C LEU A 137 6.13 -30.00 9.63
N SER A 138 7.40 -29.73 9.99
CA SER A 138 8.56 -30.26 9.27
C SER A 138 8.64 -31.79 9.38
N ARG A 139 8.30 -32.36 10.54
CA ARG A 139 8.32 -33.81 10.77
C ARG A 139 7.19 -34.55 10.07
N GLN A 140 6.02 -33.91 9.84
CA GLN A 140 4.96 -34.53 9.04
C GLN A 140 5.50 -34.98 7.66
N TYR A 141 6.36 -34.20 7.06
CA TYR A 141 6.97 -34.52 5.77
C TYR A 141 7.93 -35.71 5.86
N GLU A 142 8.72 -35.81 6.93
CA GLU A 142 9.61 -36.94 7.18
C GLU A 142 8.87 -38.25 7.44
N PHE A 143 7.69 -38.17 8.06
CA PHE A 143 6.81 -39.33 8.30
C PHE A 143 5.95 -39.71 7.08
N GLY A 144 6.25 -39.14 5.89
CA GLY A 144 5.54 -39.46 4.66
C GLY A 144 4.20 -38.76 4.47
N ARG A 145 3.75 -37.92 5.42
CA ARG A 145 2.52 -37.13 5.31
C ARG A 145 2.77 -35.87 4.50
N LYS A 146 2.27 -35.86 3.28
CA LYS A 146 2.50 -34.75 2.32
C LYS A 146 1.53 -33.60 2.51
N ILE A 147 1.68 -32.85 3.59
CA ILE A 147 1.00 -31.57 3.77
C ILE A 147 1.81 -30.49 3.07
N LYS A 148 1.21 -29.80 2.09
CA LYS A 148 1.85 -28.68 1.40
C LYS A 148 1.52 -27.37 2.11
N TYR A 149 2.46 -26.42 2.09
CA TYR A 149 2.20 -25.11 2.68
C TYR A 149 2.93 -23.97 1.99
N ILE A 150 2.29 -22.79 2.07
CA ILE A 150 2.85 -21.49 1.78
C ILE A 150 2.91 -20.74 3.10
N ALA A 151 4.08 -20.58 3.69
CA ALA A 151 4.28 -19.76 4.86
C ALA A 151 4.67 -18.34 4.44
N ILE A 152 4.16 -17.33 5.15
CA ILE A 152 4.42 -15.91 4.87
C ILE A 152 4.97 -15.25 6.11
N THR A 153 6.07 -14.52 5.97
CA THR A 153 6.71 -13.74 7.03
C THR A 153 7.13 -12.36 6.54
N ARG A 154 7.32 -11.44 7.46
CA ARG A 154 7.91 -10.13 7.15
C ARG A 154 9.42 -10.22 6.91
N ASN A 155 10.10 -11.07 7.68
CA ASN A 155 11.54 -11.23 7.62
C ASN A 155 11.95 -12.67 7.94
N HIS A 156 12.49 -13.38 6.96
CA HIS A 156 12.89 -14.77 7.12
C HIS A 156 14.13 -14.95 8.03
N PHE A 157 14.97 -13.92 8.18
CA PHE A 157 16.10 -13.98 9.11
C PHE A 157 15.62 -13.95 10.57
N ILE A 158 14.67 -13.06 10.87
CA ILE A 158 14.06 -12.99 12.21
C ILE A 158 13.30 -14.30 12.49
N LEU A 159 12.54 -14.81 11.53
CA LEU A 159 11.82 -16.06 11.66
C LEU A 159 12.80 -17.22 11.96
N LYS A 160 13.95 -17.28 11.28
CA LYS A 160 15.01 -18.27 11.55
C LYS A 160 15.54 -18.16 12.98
N GLN A 161 15.74 -16.94 13.47
CA GLN A 161 16.18 -16.72 14.87
C GLN A 161 15.14 -17.17 15.91
N ILE A 162 13.85 -17.00 15.63
CA ILE A 162 12.78 -17.47 16.50
C ILE A 162 12.74 -19.01 16.55
N ILE A 163 12.84 -19.67 15.38
CA ILE A 163 12.86 -21.14 15.29
C ILE A 163 14.09 -21.71 16.04
N ASN A 164 15.24 -21.04 15.92
CA ASN A 164 16.48 -21.31 16.65
C ASN A 164 16.94 -22.80 16.62
N ASP A 165 16.64 -23.51 15.52
CA ASP A 165 17.08 -24.88 15.26
C ASP A 165 17.33 -25.06 13.76
N ASP A 166 18.58 -25.28 13.38
CA ASP A 166 18.98 -25.37 11.98
C ASP A 166 18.40 -26.61 11.28
N ALA A 167 18.17 -27.71 11.98
CA ALA A 167 17.56 -28.92 11.41
C ALA A 167 16.08 -28.67 11.07
N THR A 168 15.33 -28.08 12.01
CA THR A 168 13.92 -27.66 11.80
C THR A 168 13.85 -26.62 10.68
N TRP A 169 14.72 -25.60 10.70
CA TRP A 169 14.76 -24.58 9.66
C TRP A 169 14.99 -25.18 8.27
N SER A 170 15.98 -26.07 8.14
CA SER A 170 16.29 -26.73 6.88
C SER A 170 15.09 -27.52 6.31
N THR A 171 14.34 -28.18 7.19
CA THR A 171 13.16 -28.95 6.79
C THR A 171 11.94 -28.02 6.60
N PHE A 172 11.78 -26.99 7.42
CA PHE A 172 10.63 -26.07 7.36
C PHE A 172 10.71 -25.14 6.14
N ALA A 173 11.82 -24.43 5.93
CA ALA A 173 11.99 -23.47 4.83
C ALA A 173 13.11 -23.87 3.88
N GLY A 174 14.29 -24.20 4.43
CA GLY A 174 15.47 -24.61 3.67
C GLY A 174 15.85 -23.61 2.58
N LYS A 175 15.91 -24.12 1.34
CA LYS A 175 16.18 -23.32 0.13
C LYS A 175 14.91 -22.83 -0.58
N SER A 176 13.71 -23.16 -0.06
CA SER A 176 12.43 -22.82 -0.68
C SER A 176 11.93 -21.46 -0.18
N ILE A 177 12.78 -20.44 -0.23
CA ILE A 177 12.47 -19.07 0.18
C ILE A 177 12.33 -18.21 -1.07
N VAL A 178 11.22 -17.46 -1.15
CA VAL A 178 10.98 -16.43 -2.17
C VAL A 178 10.87 -15.08 -1.47
N GLU A 179 11.85 -14.24 -1.72
CA GLU A 179 11.89 -12.89 -1.15
C GLU A 179 11.26 -11.89 -2.13
N LEU A 180 10.23 -11.18 -1.69
CA LEU A 180 9.59 -10.12 -2.44
C LEU A 180 10.25 -8.79 -2.10
N LYS A 181 10.94 -8.22 -3.07
CA LYS A 181 11.49 -6.87 -2.97
C LYS A 181 10.37 -5.82 -3.08
N PRO A 182 10.53 -4.63 -2.49
CA PRO A 182 9.67 -3.49 -2.79
C PRO A 182 9.56 -3.25 -4.29
N TYR A 183 8.43 -2.74 -4.73
CA TYR A 183 8.22 -2.36 -6.12
C TYR A 183 8.99 -1.08 -6.46
N THR A 184 9.47 -0.96 -7.70
CA THR A 184 9.98 0.30 -8.25
C THR A 184 8.82 1.23 -8.61
N TRP A 185 9.11 2.51 -8.85
CA TRP A 185 8.11 3.50 -9.27
C TRP A 185 7.35 3.05 -10.54
N GLU A 186 8.06 2.53 -11.53
CA GLU A 186 7.49 2.04 -12.79
C GLU A 186 6.54 0.87 -12.55
N GLN A 187 6.94 -0.06 -11.67
CA GLN A 187 6.10 -1.21 -11.30
C GLN A 187 4.85 -0.78 -10.54
N ILE A 188 4.99 0.17 -9.62
CA ILE A 188 3.85 0.75 -8.88
C ILE A 188 2.88 1.39 -9.87
N LYS A 189 3.38 2.23 -10.79
CA LYS A 189 2.58 2.89 -11.81
C LYS A 189 1.84 1.89 -12.69
N GLU A 190 2.52 0.85 -13.18
CA GLU A 190 1.92 -0.21 -14.01
C GLU A 190 0.79 -0.94 -13.27
N ILE A 191 1.01 -1.29 -12.00
CA ILE A 191 0.02 -1.97 -11.16
C ILE A 191 -1.20 -1.07 -10.89
N LEU A 192 -0.97 0.21 -10.59
CA LEU A 192 -2.04 1.19 -10.37
C LEU A 192 -2.85 1.43 -11.63
N PHE A 193 -2.19 1.53 -12.78
CA PHE A 193 -2.85 1.69 -14.07
C PHE A 193 -3.77 0.52 -14.37
N TYR A 194 -3.26 -0.71 -14.21
CA TYR A 194 -4.05 -1.92 -14.37
C TYR A 194 -5.24 -1.97 -13.39
N ARG A 195 -5.02 -1.55 -12.14
CA ARG A 195 -6.10 -1.49 -11.15
C ARG A 195 -7.17 -0.46 -11.54
N ALA A 196 -6.76 0.70 -12.06
CA ALA A 196 -7.68 1.73 -12.55
C ALA A 196 -8.50 1.22 -13.76
N GLU A 197 -7.88 0.53 -14.72
CA GLU A 197 -8.59 -0.07 -15.87
C GLU A 197 -9.66 -1.07 -15.44
N GLU A 198 -9.40 -1.87 -14.39
CA GLU A 198 -10.38 -2.82 -13.89
C GLU A 198 -11.54 -2.15 -13.14
N SER A 199 -11.27 -1.06 -12.42
CA SER A 199 -12.18 -0.50 -11.40
C SER A 199 -12.83 0.83 -11.77
N LEU A 200 -12.27 1.61 -12.68
CA LEU A 200 -12.75 2.94 -13.06
C LEU A 200 -13.29 2.95 -14.50
N TYR A 201 -14.09 3.96 -14.82
CA TYR A 201 -14.52 4.19 -16.19
C TYR A 201 -13.37 4.76 -17.05
N PRO A 202 -13.32 4.46 -18.36
CA PRO A 202 -12.34 5.06 -19.26
C PRO A 202 -12.41 6.60 -19.27
N ASN A 203 -11.26 7.26 -19.37
CA ASN A 203 -11.09 8.72 -19.39
C ASN A 203 -11.37 9.42 -18.06
N THR A 204 -11.62 8.70 -16.96
CA THR A 204 -11.78 9.29 -15.62
C THR A 204 -10.48 9.41 -14.85
N TYR A 205 -9.36 8.98 -15.41
CA TYR A 205 -8.00 9.08 -14.91
C TYR A 205 -7.03 9.26 -16.08
N ASP A 206 -5.86 9.78 -15.82
CA ASP A 206 -4.82 9.98 -16.83
C ASP A 206 -3.43 9.55 -16.30
N ASP A 207 -2.42 9.69 -17.15
CA ASP A 207 -1.05 9.32 -16.82
C ASP A 207 -0.48 10.15 -15.66
N ASP A 208 -0.85 11.42 -15.56
CA ASP A 208 -0.36 12.30 -14.51
C ASP A 208 -0.95 11.96 -13.15
N SER A 209 -2.25 11.67 -13.07
CA SER A 209 -2.91 11.24 -11.83
C SER A 209 -2.35 9.92 -11.31
N ILE A 210 -2.18 8.91 -12.19
CA ILE A 210 -1.61 7.61 -11.80
C ILE A 210 -0.13 7.74 -11.41
N SER A 211 0.65 8.54 -12.15
CA SER A 211 2.06 8.81 -11.83
C SER A 211 2.21 9.50 -10.49
N PHE A 212 1.31 10.43 -10.15
CA PHE A 212 1.31 11.14 -8.90
C PHE A 212 0.97 10.22 -7.71
N ILE A 213 -0.04 9.34 -7.84
CA ILE A 213 -0.33 8.32 -6.84
C ILE A 213 0.86 7.36 -6.68
N ALA A 214 1.57 7.00 -7.77
CA ALA A 214 2.75 6.14 -7.71
C ALA A 214 3.89 6.80 -6.93
N GLU A 215 4.10 8.12 -7.06
CA GLU A 215 5.09 8.88 -6.31
C GLU A 215 4.81 8.85 -4.80
N ILE A 216 3.57 9.16 -4.40
CA ILE A 216 3.16 9.08 -3.00
C ILE A 216 3.34 7.65 -2.47
N THR A 217 2.94 6.65 -3.26
CA THR A 217 3.04 5.23 -2.90
C THR A 217 4.47 4.80 -2.66
N LEU A 218 5.41 5.24 -3.50
CA LEU A 218 6.84 4.91 -3.37
C LEU A 218 7.42 5.42 -2.04
N ASN A 219 7.02 6.61 -1.63
CA ASN A 219 7.52 7.28 -0.43
C ASN A 219 6.75 6.89 0.85
N SER A 220 5.63 6.16 0.73
CA SER A 220 4.82 5.81 1.89
C SER A 220 5.24 4.46 2.52
N PRO A 221 5.16 4.32 3.86
CA PRO A 221 5.49 3.08 4.56
C PRO A 221 4.53 1.92 4.23
N GLY A 222 3.34 2.21 3.73
CA GLY A 222 2.33 1.23 3.33
C GLY A 222 2.53 0.66 1.93
N HIS A 223 3.39 1.27 1.10
CA HIS A 223 3.64 0.89 -0.30
C HIS A 223 2.33 0.65 -1.08
N MET A 224 2.18 -0.46 -1.79
CA MET A 224 1.00 -0.73 -2.64
C MET A 224 -0.36 -0.67 -1.92
N ARG A 225 -0.43 -0.88 -0.60
CA ARG A 225 -1.68 -0.68 0.15
C ARG A 225 -2.10 0.78 0.12
N THR A 226 -1.16 1.68 0.37
CA THR A 226 -1.40 3.14 0.29
C THR A 226 -1.81 3.53 -1.13
N GLY A 227 -1.12 3.02 -2.16
CA GLY A 227 -1.43 3.37 -3.55
C GLY A 227 -2.85 2.98 -3.98
N ILE A 228 -3.30 1.77 -3.62
CA ILE A 228 -4.65 1.31 -3.93
C ILE A 228 -5.69 2.12 -3.15
N GLU A 229 -5.43 2.42 -1.88
CA GLU A 229 -6.34 3.22 -1.05
C GLU A 229 -6.42 4.66 -1.55
N LEU A 230 -5.29 5.28 -1.94
CA LEU A 230 -5.28 6.61 -2.55
C LEU A 230 -6.07 6.64 -3.87
N LEU A 231 -5.89 5.64 -4.73
CA LEU A 231 -6.66 5.55 -5.97
C LEU A 231 -8.16 5.50 -5.69
N ARG A 232 -8.56 4.71 -4.68
CA ARG A 232 -9.95 4.60 -4.25
C ARG A 232 -10.49 5.91 -3.70
N GLN A 233 -9.79 6.52 -2.75
CA GLN A 233 -10.22 7.75 -2.08
C GLN A 233 -10.25 8.93 -3.05
N SER A 234 -9.25 9.07 -3.91
CA SER A 234 -9.23 10.13 -4.92
C SER A 234 -10.40 10.03 -5.90
N ALA A 235 -10.75 8.82 -6.33
CA ALA A 235 -11.92 8.60 -7.17
C ALA A 235 -13.23 8.98 -6.46
N MET A 236 -13.38 8.62 -5.18
CA MET A 236 -14.55 8.98 -4.37
C MET A 236 -14.65 10.49 -4.14
N ILE A 237 -13.53 11.18 -3.90
CA ILE A 237 -13.49 12.64 -3.73
C ILE A 237 -13.88 13.31 -5.04
N ALA A 238 -13.32 12.90 -6.16
CA ALA A 238 -13.63 13.44 -7.48
C ALA A 238 -15.13 13.28 -7.81
N GLU A 239 -15.74 12.11 -7.57
CA GLU A 239 -17.19 11.90 -7.71
C GLU A 239 -18.00 12.87 -6.81
N SER A 240 -17.60 13.02 -5.55
CA SER A 240 -18.30 13.86 -4.59
C SER A 240 -18.27 15.34 -4.97
N LYS A 241 -17.22 15.79 -5.65
CA LYS A 241 -17.08 17.16 -6.17
C LYS A 241 -17.70 17.35 -7.56
N GLY A 242 -18.12 16.27 -8.22
CA GLY A 242 -18.67 16.31 -9.59
C GLY A 242 -17.61 16.56 -10.66
N HIS A 243 -16.35 16.13 -10.41
CA HIS A 243 -15.30 16.16 -11.41
C HIS A 243 -15.52 15.07 -12.46
N GLU A 244 -15.13 15.33 -13.71
CA GLU A 244 -15.23 14.35 -14.80
C GLU A 244 -14.13 13.27 -14.72
N LYS A 245 -13.01 13.61 -14.08
CA LYS A 245 -11.87 12.73 -13.82
C LYS A 245 -11.21 13.04 -12.50
N ILE A 246 -10.35 12.14 -12.05
CA ILE A 246 -9.50 12.36 -10.87
C ILE A 246 -8.53 13.50 -11.16
N GLU A 247 -8.62 14.58 -10.42
CA GLU A 247 -7.70 15.71 -10.47
C GLU A 247 -6.56 15.55 -9.46
N ILE A 248 -5.44 16.23 -9.68
CA ILE A 248 -4.29 16.19 -8.77
C ILE A 248 -4.66 16.67 -7.37
N GLU A 249 -5.54 17.67 -7.27
CA GLU A 249 -6.01 18.18 -5.98
C GLU A 249 -6.87 17.17 -5.21
N ASP A 250 -7.58 16.27 -5.91
CA ASP A 250 -8.34 15.19 -5.27
C ASP A 250 -7.38 14.15 -4.65
N ILE A 251 -6.24 13.90 -5.30
CA ILE A 251 -5.21 13.01 -4.77
C ILE A 251 -4.52 13.63 -3.55
N ARG A 252 -4.19 14.92 -3.60
CA ARG A 252 -3.64 15.66 -2.45
C ARG A 252 -4.60 15.66 -1.26
N GLU A 253 -5.89 15.82 -1.52
CA GLU A 253 -6.91 15.75 -0.48
C GLU A 253 -7.02 14.35 0.12
N ALA A 254 -6.95 13.32 -0.69
CA ALA A 254 -6.94 11.93 -0.23
C ALA A 254 -5.70 11.59 0.61
N ASN A 255 -4.57 12.23 0.33
CA ASN A 255 -3.30 12.03 1.03
C ASN A 255 -3.04 13.05 2.16
N ARG A 256 -4.03 13.82 2.53
CA ARG A 256 -3.86 14.93 3.47
C ARG A 256 -3.39 14.45 4.84
N GLU A 257 -2.27 14.98 5.30
CA GLU A 257 -1.73 14.83 6.66
C GLU A 257 -1.96 16.09 7.50
N GLU A 258 -1.98 15.93 8.84
CA GLU A 258 -2.14 17.05 9.78
C GLU A 258 -0.78 17.69 10.10
N TRP A 259 -0.24 18.52 9.18
CA TRP A 259 1.03 19.25 9.41
C TRP A 259 0.90 20.78 9.42
N MET A 260 -0.33 21.29 9.53
CA MET A 260 -0.60 22.73 9.54
C MET A 260 0.11 23.50 10.67
N SER A 261 0.44 22.84 11.80
CA SER A 261 1.23 23.44 12.89
C SER A 261 2.67 23.78 12.48
N ASP A 262 3.20 23.09 11.49
CA ASP A 262 4.61 23.22 11.11
C ASP A 262 4.85 24.46 10.24
N ILE A 263 3.81 24.97 9.53
CA ILE A 263 3.89 26.21 8.74
C ILE A 263 4.23 27.41 9.64
N GLU A 264 3.75 27.44 10.87
CA GLU A 264 4.03 28.54 11.81
C GLU A 264 5.54 28.63 12.18
N SER A 265 6.29 27.54 12.04
CA SER A 265 7.72 27.49 12.34
C SER A 265 8.63 28.00 11.22
N LEU A 266 8.12 28.14 9.99
CA LEU A 266 8.87 28.63 8.84
C LEU A 266 9.27 30.09 9.01
N ASP A 267 10.48 30.45 8.55
CA ASP A 267 10.88 31.84 8.44
C ASP A 267 10.22 32.54 7.24
N ASP A 268 10.48 33.83 7.09
CA ASP A 268 9.86 34.64 6.04
C ASP A 268 10.28 34.19 4.64
N ASP A 269 11.58 33.85 4.44
CA ASP A 269 12.10 33.35 3.17
C ASP A 269 11.50 32.01 2.79
N GLU A 270 11.40 31.07 3.75
CA GLU A 270 10.76 29.78 3.58
C GLU A 270 9.27 29.92 3.29
N THR A 271 8.60 30.82 3.97
CA THR A 271 7.15 31.06 3.84
C THR A 271 6.80 31.57 2.44
N ILE A 272 7.51 32.57 1.93
CA ILE A 272 7.26 33.13 0.59
C ILE A 272 7.64 32.13 -0.52
N LEU A 273 8.71 31.36 -0.33
CA LEU A 273 9.10 30.32 -1.28
C LEU A 273 8.08 29.18 -1.31
N LEU A 274 7.60 28.74 -0.16
CA LEU A 274 6.55 27.70 -0.10
C LEU A 274 5.25 28.19 -0.76
N LEU A 275 4.87 29.45 -0.59
CA LEU A 275 3.76 30.07 -1.31
C LEU A 275 3.95 30.00 -2.83
N ALA A 276 5.17 30.29 -3.30
CA ALA A 276 5.49 30.22 -4.72
C ALA A 276 5.39 28.78 -5.24
N VAL A 277 5.94 27.80 -4.52
CA VAL A 277 5.83 26.37 -4.87
C VAL A 277 4.37 25.93 -4.90
N ALA A 278 3.58 26.25 -3.86
CA ALA A 278 2.17 25.89 -3.81
C ALA A 278 1.36 26.51 -4.96
N THR A 279 1.66 27.75 -5.30
CA THR A 279 1.01 28.46 -6.42
C THR A 279 1.39 27.85 -7.76
N ALA A 280 2.67 27.53 -7.98
CA ALA A 280 3.14 26.86 -9.19
C ALA A 280 2.56 25.44 -9.35
N CYS A 281 2.42 24.71 -8.24
CA CYS A 281 1.84 23.35 -8.21
C CYS A 281 0.31 23.31 -8.37
N LYS A 282 -0.37 24.45 -8.37
CA LYS A 282 -1.83 24.50 -8.46
C LYS A 282 -2.29 23.80 -9.73
N ASN A 283 -3.12 22.75 -9.55
CA ASN A 283 -3.63 21.90 -10.64
C ASN A 283 -2.53 21.16 -11.47
N LYS A 284 -1.29 21.15 -11.02
CA LYS A 284 -0.18 20.42 -11.65
C LYS A 284 0.35 19.35 -10.70
N ALA A 285 0.70 18.17 -11.26
CA ALA A 285 1.35 17.11 -10.48
C ALA A 285 2.78 17.50 -10.11
N TYR A 286 3.52 18.10 -11.06
CA TYR A 286 4.91 18.46 -10.91
C TYR A 286 5.20 19.83 -11.52
N VAL A 287 6.22 20.49 -11.00
CA VAL A 287 6.74 21.77 -11.51
C VAL A 287 8.26 21.72 -11.61
N SER A 288 8.84 22.49 -12.54
CA SER A 288 10.27 22.66 -12.64
C SER A 288 10.79 23.73 -11.67
N VAL A 289 12.10 23.78 -11.47
CA VAL A 289 12.73 24.86 -10.70
C VAL A 289 12.49 26.22 -11.36
N GLU A 290 12.44 26.25 -12.69
CA GLU A 290 12.15 27.44 -13.49
C GLU A 290 10.73 27.96 -13.21
N ASP A 291 9.72 27.08 -13.24
CA ASP A 291 8.33 27.45 -12.89
C ASP A 291 8.24 28.02 -11.48
N ILE A 292 8.98 27.43 -10.52
CA ILE A 292 9.03 27.92 -9.13
C ILE A 292 9.66 29.31 -9.07
N LYS A 293 10.79 29.53 -9.75
CA LYS A 293 11.50 30.83 -9.76
C LYS A 293 10.66 31.93 -10.40
N GLU A 294 9.97 31.65 -11.50
CA GLU A 294 9.05 32.60 -12.14
C GLU A 294 7.90 32.98 -11.20
N THR A 295 7.29 31.98 -10.57
CA THR A 295 6.20 32.22 -9.61
C THR A 295 6.70 32.97 -8.38
N LEU A 296 7.90 32.64 -7.90
CA LEU A 296 8.53 33.33 -6.78
C LEU A 296 8.75 34.83 -7.06
N GLN A 297 9.23 35.14 -8.25
CA GLN A 297 9.41 36.57 -8.63
C GLN A 297 8.09 37.36 -8.53
N ILE A 298 6.99 36.75 -9.01
CA ILE A 298 5.66 37.37 -8.92
C ILE A 298 5.24 37.55 -7.46
N LYS A 299 5.44 36.54 -6.61
CA LYS A 299 5.08 36.61 -5.19
C LYS A 299 5.93 37.56 -4.40
N GLN A 300 7.22 37.66 -4.70
CA GLN A 300 8.13 38.66 -4.08
C GLN A 300 7.68 40.09 -4.37
N GLU A 301 7.25 40.40 -5.60
CA GLU A 301 6.70 41.69 -5.98
C GLU A 301 5.36 41.96 -5.28
N GLU A 302 4.49 40.97 -5.19
CA GLU A 302 3.17 41.07 -4.55
C GLU A 302 3.27 41.38 -3.05
N TYR A 303 4.20 40.72 -2.34
CA TYR A 303 4.35 40.84 -0.88
C TYR A 303 5.46 41.81 -0.46
N GLY A 304 6.22 42.38 -1.41
CA GLY A 304 7.33 43.29 -1.12
C GLY A 304 8.51 42.63 -0.41
N MET A 305 8.67 41.31 -0.57
CA MET A 305 9.69 40.49 0.08
C MET A 305 10.77 40.07 -0.93
N LYS A 306 12.00 39.83 -0.44
CA LYS A 306 13.09 39.30 -1.27
C LYS A 306 13.79 38.18 -0.51
N ILE A 307 13.92 37.02 -1.12
CA ILE A 307 14.72 35.91 -0.59
C ILE A 307 16.21 36.20 -0.80
N GLU A 308 17.02 36.03 0.22
CA GLU A 308 18.46 36.24 0.15
C GLU A 308 19.17 35.14 -0.65
N ASN A 309 18.77 33.89 -0.46
CA ASN A 309 19.41 32.74 -1.10
C ASN A 309 18.36 31.63 -1.43
N PHE A 310 17.94 31.60 -2.70
CA PHE A 310 16.98 30.64 -3.20
C PHE A 310 17.39 29.16 -2.92
N ASP A 311 18.64 28.80 -3.27
CA ASP A 311 19.07 27.40 -3.21
C ASP A 311 19.10 26.89 -1.76
N ARG A 312 19.54 27.70 -0.81
CA ARG A 312 19.54 27.37 0.61
C ARG A 312 18.12 27.20 1.15
N THR A 313 17.24 28.15 0.88
CA THR A 313 15.85 28.13 1.35
C THR A 313 15.08 26.95 0.72
N PHE A 314 15.33 26.69 -0.56
CA PHE A 314 14.69 25.55 -1.25
C PHE A 314 15.14 24.20 -0.70
N GLN A 315 16.46 24.05 -0.42
CA GLN A 315 16.97 22.84 0.24
C GLN A 315 16.39 22.66 1.66
N SER A 316 16.16 23.76 2.38
CA SER A 316 15.51 23.71 3.70
C SER A 316 14.09 23.15 3.59
N LEU A 317 13.27 23.63 2.65
CA LEU A 317 11.91 23.12 2.44
C LEU A 317 11.87 21.64 2.02
N LEU A 318 12.85 21.20 1.22
CA LEU A 318 13.00 19.77 0.86
C LEU A 318 13.35 18.93 2.10
N GLN A 319 14.29 19.37 2.93
CA GLN A 319 14.69 18.66 4.14
C GLN A 319 13.60 18.60 5.20
N GLN A 320 12.79 19.65 5.31
CA GLN A 320 11.63 19.69 6.21
C GLN A 320 10.41 18.90 5.68
N GLY A 321 10.44 18.45 4.41
CA GLY A 321 9.37 17.66 3.81
C GLY A 321 8.17 18.47 3.32
N PHE A 322 8.26 19.80 3.21
CA PHE A 322 7.18 20.61 2.62
C PHE A 322 7.14 20.52 1.09
N VAL A 323 8.31 20.29 0.48
CA VAL A 323 8.47 20.11 -0.96
C VAL A 323 9.16 18.77 -1.19
N TYR A 324 8.73 18.03 -2.19
CA TYR A 324 9.27 16.73 -2.57
C TYR A 324 9.88 16.79 -3.97
N GLU A 325 11.03 16.14 -4.12
CA GLU A 325 11.64 15.89 -5.42
C GLU A 325 11.12 14.55 -5.95
N GLY A 326 10.30 14.60 -6.97
CA GLY A 326 9.74 13.42 -7.62
C GLY A 326 10.42 13.10 -8.95
N ASN A 327 10.01 12.02 -9.59
CA ASN A 327 10.60 11.55 -10.86
C ASN A 327 10.44 12.54 -12.05
N ARG A 328 9.53 13.50 -11.96
CA ARG A 328 9.19 14.44 -13.05
C ARG A 328 9.38 15.91 -12.66
N GLY A 329 9.92 16.20 -11.48
CA GLY A 329 10.10 17.54 -10.95
C GLY A 329 9.71 17.65 -9.48
N TYR A 330 9.43 18.85 -9.03
CA TYR A 330 9.10 19.13 -7.63
C TYR A 330 7.58 19.20 -7.42
N THR A 331 7.15 18.82 -6.21
CA THR A 331 5.72 18.79 -5.89
C THR A 331 5.45 18.92 -4.39
N ILE A 332 4.18 19.11 -4.05
CA ILE A 332 3.61 18.99 -2.70
C ILE A 332 2.71 17.77 -2.70
N LEU A 333 2.94 16.83 -1.78
CA LEU A 333 2.22 15.55 -1.73
C LEU A 333 1.05 15.55 -0.74
N ASP A 334 1.19 16.24 0.39
CA ASP A 334 0.44 15.96 1.63
C ASP A 334 -0.66 16.97 1.93
N CYS A 335 -0.87 17.96 1.04
CA CYS A 335 -1.89 18.98 1.24
C CYS A 335 -2.42 19.54 -0.08
N PRO A 336 -3.73 19.77 -0.21
CA PRO A 336 -4.28 20.53 -1.31
C PRO A 336 -3.66 21.93 -1.38
N THR A 337 -3.19 22.31 -2.58
CA THR A 337 -2.48 23.57 -2.78
C THR A 337 -3.32 24.79 -2.42
N SER A 338 -4.63 24.72 -2.64
CA SER A 338 -5.56 25.79 -2.28
C SER A 338 -5.61 26.07 -0.78
N ILE A 339 -5.62 25.00 0.04
CA ILE A 339 -5.62 25.11 1.51
C ILE A 339 -4.27 25.64 1.98
N LEU A 340 -3.19 25.12 1.43
CA LEU A 340 -1.84 25.54 1.77
C LEU A 340 -1.61 27.03 1.46
N ILE A 341 -2.02 27.50 0.28
CA ILE A 341 -1.94 28.90 -0.12
C ILE A 341 -2.72 29.78 0.89
N GLU A 342 -3.95 29.39 1.24
CA GLU A 342 -4.78 30.15 2.18
C GLU A 342 -4.11 30.28 3.56
N GLU A 343 -3.54 29.22 4.09
CA GLU A 343 -2.88 29.26 5.41
C GLU A 343 -1.58 30.07 5.38
N ILE A 344 -0.78 29.94 4.32
CA ILE A 344 0.43 30.76 4.16
C ILE A 344 0.08 32.24 4.01
N GLU A 345 -0.94 32.58 3.22
CA GLU A 345 -1.39 33.97 3.07
C GLU A 345 -1.91 34.57 4.38
N LYS A 346 -2.59 33.77 5.21
CA LYS A 346 -2.99 34.21 6.58
C LYS A 346 -1.78 34.53 7.44
N LYS A 347 -0.71 33.73 7.35
CA LYS A 347 0.56 33.97 8.07
C LYS A 347 1.25 35.26 7.60
N LEU A 348 1.37 35.46 6.28
CA LEU A 348 2.05 36.62 5.69
C LEU A 348 1.30 37.96 5.91
N ARG A 349 0.02 37.93 6.23
CA ARG A 349 -0.81 39.13 6.54
C ARG A 349 -0.80 39.50 8.02
N ARG A 350 -0.25 38.67 8.91
CA ARG A 350 -0.04 38.98 10.34
C ARG A 350 1.22 39.77 10.57
#